data_66d5a92886d15166333d7345b1a0ab33
#
_entry.id   66d5a92886d15166333d7345b1a0ab33
#
_cell.length_a   1.000
_cell.length_b   1.000
_cell.length_c   1.000
_cell.angle_alpha   90.00
_cell.angle_beta   90.00
_cell.angle_gamma   90.00
#
_symmetry.space_group_name_H-M   'P 1'
#
loop_
_entity.id
_entity.type
_entity.pdbx_description
1 polymer ?
#
loop_
_entity_poly.entity_id
_entity_poly.type
_entity_poly.pdbx_seq_one_letter_code
_entity_poly.pdbx_strand_id
1 'polypeptide(L)'
;MSSISEPIAWLNGETVPISAAKLSVFDMGIVLGASVTEMIRTIAHRPFRLDDHLERLERSLRAVGFSANKSRDELAAIVNEVVDHNKQLIPAGHDLGITLFVTAGLNLTYVGAAGLEAARQPTVCVHTFPLPFELWAKKLDAGQHLIT
;
A
#
# COMPACT_ATOMS: atom_id res chain seq x y z
N MET A 1 6.00 -17.90 22.15
CA MET A 1 5.98 -17.47 20.73
C MET A 1 4.61 -16.84 20.52
N SER A 2 4.55 -15.54 20.26
CA SER A 2 3.27 -14.88 19.95
C SER A 2 2.72 -15.47 18.67
N SER A 3 1.52 -16.03 18.67
CA SER A 3 0.88 -16.53 17.47
C SER A 3 0.61 -15.33 16.56
N ILE A 4 1.09 -15.38 15.32
CA ILE A 4 0.73 -14.42 14.27
C ILE A 4 -0.78 -14.55 14.07
N SER A 5 -1.56 -13.54 14.44
CA SER A 5 -3.02 -13.63 14.52
C SER A 5 -3.74 -12.84 13.42
N GLU A 6 -3.12 -11.80 12.87
CA GLU A 6 -3.68 -10.99 11.79
C GLU A 6 -2.60 -10.39 10.88
N PRO A 7 -2.94 -10.01 9.64
CA PRO A 7 -2.02 -9.29 8.76
C PRO A 7 -1.58 -7.95 9.36
N ILE A 8 -0.37 -7.55 9.01
CA ILE A 8 0.14 -6.22 9.33
C ILE A 8 0.13 -5.31 8.10
N ALA A 9 0.12 -4.02 8.38
CA ALA A 9 0.47 -2.95 7.44
C ALA A 9 1.60 -2.11 8.02
N TRP A 10 2.38 -1.50 7.15
CA TRP A 10 3.28 -0.41 7.54
C TRP A 10 2.61 0.92 7.19
N LEU A 11 2.48 1.81 8.17
CA LEU A 11 1.81 3.10 8.01
C LEU A 11 2.63 4.21 8.70
N ASN A 12 3.13 5.16 7.93
CA ASN A 12 3.79 6.38 8.43
C ASN A 12 4.93 6.16 9.43
N GLY A 13 5.71 5.09 9.29
CA GLY A 13 6.84 4.79 10.17
C GLY A 13 6.58 3.68 11.17
N GLU A 14 5.36 3.18 11.27
CA GLU A 14 4.96 2.16 12.23
C GLU A 14 4.40 0.91 11.52
N THR A 15 4.79 -0.26 12.03
CA THR A 15 4.17 -1.53 11.66
C THR A 15 3.00 -1.76 12.61
N VAL A 16 1.80 -1.83 12.05
CA VAL A 16 0.54 -1.94 12.80
C VAL A 16 -0.29 -3.14 12.32
N PRO A 17 -1.13 -3.72 13.18
CA PRO A 17 -2.16 -4.65 12.73
C PRO A 17 -3.05 -4.00 11.65
N ILE A 18 -3.47 -4.78 10.64
CA ILE A 18 -4.28 -4.21 9.55
C ILE A 18 -5.58 -3.57 10.03
N SER A 19 -6.16 -4.09 11.11
CA SER A 19 -7.35 -3.53 11.75
C SER A 19 -7.12 -2.15 12.37
N ALA A 20 -5.87 -1.79 12.70
CA ALA A 20 -5.47 -0.50 13.24
C ALA A 20 -4.95 0.48 12.16
N ALA A 21 -4.73 0.03 10.93
CA ALA A 21 -4.27 0.88 9.83
C ALA A 21 -5.40 1.82 9.37
N LYS A 22 -5.37 3.05 9.85
CA LYS A 22 -6.41 4.06 9.60
C LYS A 22 -5.81 5.34 9.03
N LEU A 23 -6.53 5.95 8.09
CA LEU A 23 -6.19 7.24 7.52
C LEU A 23 -7.10 8.34 8.08
N SER A 24 -6.54 9.54 8.19
CA SER A 24 -7.33 10.73 8.53
C SER A 24 -8.31 11.07 7.42
N VAL A 25 -9.51 11.50 7.76
CA VAL A 25 -10.48 12.07 6.81
C VAL A 25 -9.98 13.38 6.17
N PHE A 26 -8.96 14.02 6.74
CA PHE A 26 -8.31 15.21 6.20
C PHE A 26 -7.11 14.86 5.28
N ASP A 27 -6.81 13.59 5.05
CA ASP A 27 -5.73 13.21 4.13
C ASP A 27 -6.09 13.62 2.69
N MET A 28 -5.15 14.26 2.00
CA MET A 28 -5.37 14.76 0.64
C MET A 28 -5.58 13.62 -0.38
N GLY A 29 -5.14 12.42 -0.08
CA GLY A 29 -5.49 11.23 -0.86
C GLY A 29 -6.99 10.95 -0.82
N ILE A 30 -7.65 11.19 0.32
CA ILE A 30 -9.10 11.04 0.49
C ILE A 30 -9.84 12.26 -0.07
N VAL A 31 -9.42 13.47 0.31
CA VAL A 31 -10.14 14.72 0.00
C VAL A 31 -10.04 15.11 -1.47
N LEU A 32 -8.88 14.90 -2.10
CA LEU A 32 -8.56 15.41 -3.43
C LEU A 32 -8.09 14.32 -4.40
N GLY A 33 -7.95 13.08 -3.97
CA GLY A 33 -7.34 12.03 -4.78
C GLY A 33 -5.83 12.22 -5.01
N ALA A 34 -5.16 13.06 -4.19
CA ALA A 34 -3.72 13.34 -4.30
C ALA A 34 -2.90 12.13 -3.78
N SER A 35 -2.86 11.08 -4.59
CA SER A 35 -2.25 9.79 -4.25
C SER A 35 -1.52 9.20 -5.45
N VAL A 36 -0.40 8.53 -5.18
CA VAL A 36 0.30 7.66 -6.13
C VAL A 36 0.32 6.26 -5.54
N THR A 37 -0.07 5.28 -6.34
CA THR A 37 -0.20 3.88 -5.88
C THR A 37 0.56 2.94 -6.81
N GLU A 38 1.30 2.02 -6.23
CA GLU A 38 1.86 0.84 -6.88
C GLU A 38 1.11 -0.41 -6.42
N MET A 39 0.76 -1.25 -7.40
CA MET A 39 0.21 -2.58 -7.16
C MET A 39 1.23 -3.61 -7.62
N ILE A 40 1.72 -4.41 -6.70
CA ILE A 40 2.76 -5.41 -6.92
C ILE A 40 2.17 -6.76 -6.56
N ARG A 41 2.57 -7.82 -7.23
CA ARG A 41 2.24 -9.19 -6.79
C ARG A 41 3.47 -9.89 -6.25
N THR A 42 3.27 -10.92 -5.44
CA THR A 42 4.31 -11.91 -5.20
C THR A 42 4.25 -13.05 -6.22
N ILE A 43 5.38 -13.72 -6.41
CA ILE A 43 5.49 -15.02 -7.05
C ILE A 43 6.30 -15.90 -6.10
N ALA A 44 5.73 -16.99 -5.64
CA ALA A 44 6.31 -17.85 -4.59
C ALA A 44 6.71 -17.01 -3.36
N HIS A 45 5.82 -16.13 -2.92
CA HIS A 45 5.97 -15.21 -1.79
C HIS A 45 7.10 -14.18 -1.91
N ARG A 46 7.65 -13.96 -3.10
CA ARG A 46 8.66 -12.91 -3.35
C ARG A 46 8.04 -11.79 -4.18
N PRO A 47 8.20 -10.52 -3.79
CA PRO A 47 7.72 -9.40 -4.61
C PRO A 47 8.30 -9.47 -6.02
N PHE A 48 7.43 -9.44 -7.02
CA PHE A 48 7.85 -9.55 -8.41
C PHE A 48 8.23 -8.18 -8.98
N ARG A 49 9.46 -8.05 -9.50
CA ARG A 49 10.01 -6.83 -10.09
C ARG A 49 9.88 -5.60 -9.17
N LEU A 50 10.17 -5.77 -7.88
CA LEU A 50 10.02 -4.72 -6.88
C LEU A 50 10.76 -3.43 -7.26
N ASP A 51 12.01 -3.55 -7.74
CA ASP A 51 12.84 -2.38 -8.11
C ASP A 51 12.20 -1.56 -9.24
N ASP A 52 11.61 -2.20 -10.25
CA ASP A 52 10.93 -1.50 -11.34
C ASP A 52 9.68 -0.75 -10.85
N HIS A 53 8.93 -1.35 -9.91
CA HIS A 53 7.78 -0.72 -9.28
C HIS A 53 8.20 0.51 -8.45
N LEU A 54 9.26 0.39 -7.67
CA LEU A 54 9.78 1.50 -6.86
C LEU A 54 10.36 2.62 -7.73
N GLU A 55 11.03 2.29 -8.82
CA GLU A 55 11.47 3.29 -9.80
C GLU A 55 10.28 4.03 -10.44
N ARG A 56 9.21 3.30 -10.78
CA ARG A 56 7.99 3.90 -11.34
C ARG A 56 7.30 4.79 -10.30
N LEU A 57 7.22 4.35 -9.04
CA LEU A 57 6.72 5.15 -7.93
C LEU A 57 7.46 6.48 -7.82
N GLU A 58 8.79 6.46 -7.79
CA GLU A 58 9.62 7.67 -7.71
C GLU A 58 9.36 8.63 -8.86
N ARG A 59 9.26 8.11 -10.10
CA ARG A 59 8.93 8.94 -11.28
C ARG A 59 7.55 9.58 -11.14
N SER A 60 6.57 8.81 -10.70
CA SER A 60 5.20 9.29 -10.51
C SER A 60 5.11 10.34 -9.41
N LEU A 61 5.78 10.12 -8.28
CA LEU A 61 5.85 11.09 -7.17
C LEU A 61 6.49 12.41 -7.60
N ARG A 62 7.59 12.36 -8.38
CA ARG A 62 8.19 13.57 -8.94
C ARG A 62 7.24 14.31 -9.88
N ALA A 63 6.47 13.59 -10.70
CA ALA A 63 5.53 14.20 -11.63
C ALA A 63 4.37 14.93 -10.92
N VAL A 64 3.91 14.42 -9.79
CA VAL A 64 2.83 15.05 -9.00
C VAL A 64 3.32 16.03 -7.92
N GLY A 65 4.64 16.15 -7.74
CA GLY A 65 5.26 17.17 -6.89
C GLY A 65 5.28 16.89 -5.39
N PHE A 66 5.20 15.61 -4.97
CA PHE A 66 5.44 15.24 -3.57
C PHE A 66 6.33 13.99 -3.44
N SER A 67 6.78 13.67 -2.22
CA SER A 67 7.76 12.64 -1.93
C SER A 67 7.22 11.66 -0.90
N ALA A 68 7.73 10.44 -0.90
CA ALA A 68 7.50 9.49 0.19
C ALA A 68 8.37 9.80 1.44
N ASN A 69 9.36 10.68 1.33
CA ASN A 69 10.39 10.92 2.35
C ASN A 69 11.10 9.63 2.80
N LYS A 70 11.24 8.70 1.87
CA LYS A 70 11.89 7.40 2.02
C LYS A 70 12.73 7.11 0.78
N SER A 71 13.90 6.52 0.99
CA SER A 71 14.71 5.98 -0.10
C SER A 71 14.08 4.73 -0.70
N ARG A 72 14.52 4.34 -1.89
CA ARG A 72 14.11 3.10 -2.56
C ARG A 72 14.42 1.88 -1.70
N ASP A 73 15.61 1.83 -1.08
CA ASP A 73 16.04 0.72 -0.23
C ASP A 73 15.18 0.61 1.04
N GLU A 74 14.81 1.74 1.66
CA GLU A 74 13.89 1.76 2.80
C GLU A 74 12.51 1.23 2.40
N LEU A 75 11.97 1.67 1.26
CA LEU A 75 10.67 1.17 0.77
C LEU A 75 10.73 -0.32 0.43
N ALA A 76 11.84 -0.79 -0.16
CA ALA A 76 12.03 -2.21 -0.44
C ALA A 76 12.09 -3.05 0.85
N ALA A 77 12.79 -2.57 1.87
CA ALA A 77 12.85 -3.22 3.18
C ALA A 77 11.46 -3.31 3.83
N ILE A 78 10.69 -2.23 3.81
CA ILE A 78 9.32 -2.17 4.33
C ILE A 78 8.40 -3.17 3.61
N VAL A 79 8.45 -3.19 2.27
CA VAL A 79 7.65 -4.14 1.47
C VAL A 79 7.98 -5.58 1.84
N ASN A 80 9.28 -5.92 1.95
CA ASN A 80 9.71 -7.26 2.32
C ASN A 80 9.28 -7.64 3.74
N GLU A 81 9.39 -6.73 4.72
CA GLU A 81 8.92 -6.96 6.10
C GLU A 81 7.44 -7.31 6.15
N VAL A 82 6.59 -6.52 5.48
CA VAL A 82 5.13 -6.74 5.45
C VAL A 82 4.80 -8.06 4.75
N VAL A 83 5.47 -8.38 3.63
CA VAL A 83 5.28 -9.65 2.92
C VAL A 83 5.73 -10.83 3.78
N ASP A 84 6.89 -10.75 4.43
CA ASP A 84 7.46 -11.85 5.23
C ASP A 84 6.58 -12.21 6.43
N HIS A 85 5.90 -11.23 7.01
CA HIS A 85 4.89 -11.49 8.04
C HIS A 85 3.63 -12.09 7.43
N ASN A 86 3.03 -11.41 6.45
CA ASN A 86 1.68 -11.72 5.98
C ASN A 86 1.60 -13.01 5.16
N LYS A 87 2.69 -13.42 4.49
CA LYS A 87 2.74 -14.71 3.78
C LYS A 87 2.53 -15.93 4.68
N GLN A 88 2.76 -15.80 5.99
CA GLN A 88 2.55 -16.86 6.97
C GLN A 88 1.07 -17.09 7.27
N LEU A 89 0.20 -16.16 6.87
CA LEU A 89 -1.24 -16.18 7.13
C LEU A 89 -2.06 -16.68 5.96
N ILE A 90 -1.44 -16.96 4.82
CA ILE A 90 -2.12 -17.48 3.63
C ILE A 90 -1.80 -18.96 3.41
N PRO A 91 -2.71 -19.73 2.78
CA PRO A 91 -2.45 -21.13 2.47
C PRO A 91 -1.23 -21.31 1.58
N ALA A 92 -0.56 -22.48 1.70
CA ALA A 92 0.53 -22.86 0.81
C ALA A 92 0.10 -22.80 -0.66
N GLY A 93 0.96 -22.27 -1.52
CA GLY A 93 0.67 -22.12 -2.96
C GLY A 93 -0.14 -20.88 -3.33
N HIS A 94 -0.56 -20.08 -2.36
CA HIS A 94 -1.17 -18.78 -2.60
C HIS A 94 -0.12 -17.67 -2.58
N ASP A 95 -0.40 -16.60 -3.30
CA ASP A 95 0.45 -15.40 -3.36
C ASP A 95 -0.30 -14.16 -2.88
N LEU A 96 0.44 -13.09 -2.61
CA LEU A 96 -0.05 -11.82 -2.12
C LEU A 96 -0.06 -10.76 -3.22
N GLY A 97 -1.09 -9.93 -3.23
CA GLY A 97 -1.03 -8.59 -3.77
C GLY A 97 -0.46 -7.64 -2.72
N ILE A 98 0.39 -6.71 -3.15
CA ILE A 98 1.01 -5.69 -2.32
C ILE A 98 0.53 -4.34 -2.84
N THR A 99 -0.04 -3.54 -1.98
CA THR A 99 -0.35 -2.14 -2.28
C THR A 99 0.63 -1.27 -1.54
N LEU A 100 1.36 -0.45 -2.27
CA LEU A 100 2.19 0.63 -1.75
C LEU A 100 1.60 1.94 -2.27
N PHE A 101 1.12 2.79 -1.38
CA PHE A 101 0.63 4.10 -1.78
C PHE A 101 1.26 5.23 -0.97
N VAL A 102 1.36 6.39 -1.61
CA VAL A 102 1.84 7.63 -1.02
C VAL A 102 0.82 8.71 -1.32
N THR A 103 0.37 9.44 -0.31
CA THR A 103 -0.45 10.63 -0.49
C THR A 103 0.35 11.90 -0.18
N ALA A 104 -0.19 13.05 -0.55
CA ALA A 104 0.40 14.33 -0.19
C ALA A 104 0.24 14.69 1.31
N GLY A 105 -0.31 13.77 2.13
CA GLY A 105 -0.53 13.94 3.57
C GLY A 105 -1.76 14.78 3.90
N LEU A 106 -1.79 15.35 5.09
CA LEU A 106 -2.95 16.09 5.59
C LEU A 106 -3.15 17.43 4.86
N ASN A 107 -4.38 17.78 4.59
CA ASN A 107 -4.77 19.13 4.16
C ASN A 107 -4.69 20.09 5.36
N LEU A 108 -3.58 20.82 5.46
CA LEU A 108 -3.28 21.68 6.61
C LEU A 108 -4.30 22.81 6.78
N THR A 109 -4.95 23.25 5.70
CA THR A 109 -6.01 24.25 5.79
C THR A 109 -7.23 23.71 6.54
N TYR A 110 -7.65 22.48 6.23
CA TYR A 110 -8.79 21.85 6.91
C TYR A 110 -8.44 21.47 8.36
N VAL A 111 -7.23 20.98 8.59
CA VAL A 111 -6.73 20.65 9.93
C VAL A 111 -6.70 21.91 10.80
N GLY A 112 -6.14 23.02 10.31
CA GLY A 112 -6.10 24.30 11.02
C GLY A 112 -7.50 24.88 11.28
N ALA A 113 -8.41 24.81 10.30
CA ALA A 113 -9.81 25.24 10.47
C ALA A 113 -10.56 24.40 11.52
N ALA A 114 -10.18 23.14 11.72
CA ALA A 114 -10.71 22.29 12.78
C ALA A 114 -10.05 22.51 14.15
N GLY A 115 -9.15 23.50 14.28
CA GLY A 115 -8.43 23.79 15.52
C GLY A 115 -7.36 22.77 15.90
N LEU A 116 -6.87 22.01 14.91
CA LEU A 116 -5.83 20.99 15.09
C LEU A 116 -4.49 21.49 14.55
N GLU A 117 -3.39 20.99 15.11
CA GLU A 117 -2.04 21.23 14.60
C GLU A 117 -1.52 19.99 13.89
N ALA A 118 -0.87 20.18 12.74
CA ALA A 118 -0.18 19.12 12.03
C ALA A 118 0.98 19.66 11.21
N ALA A 119 2.02 18.82 11.02
CA ALA A 119 3.11 19.10 10.12
C ALA A 119 2.79 18.55 8.72
N ARG A 120 3.38 19.16 7.68
CA ARG A 120 3.30 18.65 6.32
C ARG A 120 4.17 17.40 6.20
N GLN A 121 3.54 16.25 6.20
CA GLN A 121 4.17 14.95 6.02
C GLN A 121 3.35 14.13 5.02
N PRO A 122 3.98 13.41 4.08
CA PRO A 122 3.26 12.47 3.24
C PRO A 122 2.70 11.33 4.09
N THR A 123 1.58 10.77 3.67
CA THR A 123 1.15 9.48 4.18
C THR A 123 1.72 8.38 3.30
N VAL A 124 2.42 7.44 3.88
CA VAL A 124 2.98 6.28 3.18
C VAL A 124 2.42 5.03 3.83
N CYS A 125 1.87 4.14 3.02
CA CYS A 125 1.31 2.88 3.50
C CYS A 125 1.73 1.73 2.60
N VAL A 126 2.09 0.61 3.23
CA VAL A 126 2.29 -0.68 2.58
C VAL A 126 1.39 -1.70 3.26
N HIS A 127 0.56 -2.38 2.50
CA HIS A 127 -0.24 -3.49 2.99
C HIS A 127 -0.37 -4.58 1.93
N THR A 128 -0.85 -5.75 2.33
CA THR A 128 -1.07 -6.87 1.41
C THR A 128 -2.49 -7.41 1.49
N PHE A 129 -2.85 -8.17 0.48
CA PHE A 129 -4.09 -8.95 0.43
C PHE A 129 -3.83 -10.27 -0.33
N PRO A 130 -4.54 -11.37 -0.02
CA PRO A 130 -4.46 -12.60 -0.79
C PRO A 130 -4.91 -12.37 -2.24
N LEU A 131 -4.14 -12.89 -3.22
CA LEU A 131 -4.54 -12.79 -4.63
C LEU A 131 -5.73 -13.74 -4.91
N PRO A 132 -6.82 -13.24 -5.54
CA PRO A 132 -8.03 -14.00 -5.77
C PRO A 132 -7.94 -14.89 -7.03
N PHE A 133 -6.98 -15.82 -7.06
CA PHE A 133 -6.72 -16.66 -8.24
C PHE A 133 -7.93 -17.47 -8.71
N GLU A 134 -8.73 -18.02 -7.80
CA GLU A 134 -9.93 -18.77 -8.16
C GLU A 134 -10.98 -17.90 -8.89
N LEU A 135 -11.10 -16.65 -8.45
CA LEU A 135 -11.97 -15.68 -9.10
C LEU A 135 -11.46 -15.33 -10.50
N TRP A 136 -10.15 -15.15 -10.63
CA TRP A 136 -9.54 -14.83 -11.92
C TRP A 136 -9.60 -15.99 -12.90
N ALA A 137 -9.36 -17.24 -12.45
CA ALA A 137 -9.49 -18.41 -13.28
C ALA A 137 -10.89 -18.52 -13.89
N LYS A 138 -11.95 -18.38 -13.10
CA LYS A 138 -13.32 -18.38 -13.58
C LYS A 138 -13.59 -17.30 -14.63
N LYS A 139 -13.00 -16.11 -14.46
CA LYS A 139 -13.16 -15.00 -15.42
C LYS A 139 -12.36 -15.21 -16.72
N LEU A 140 -11.23 -15.89 -16.64
CA LEU A 140 -10.47 -16.26 -17.84
C LEU A 140 -11.23 -17.23 -18.72
N ASP A 141 -11.94 -18.20 -18.11
CA ASP A 141 -12.74 -19.18 -18.84
C ASP A 141 -14.05 -18.58 -19.40
N ALA A 142 -14.75 -17.81 -18.58
CA ALA A 142 -16.08 -17.29 -18.92
C ALA A 142 -16.05 -15.93 -19.68
N GLY A 143 -14.93 -15.23 -19.64
CA GLY A 143 -14.85 -13.84 -20.11
C GLY A 143 -15.58 -12.84 -19.21
N GLN A 144 -15.66 -11.59 -19.68
CA GLN A 144 -16.42 -10.52 -19.02
C GLN A 144 -17.27 -9.77 -20.01
N HIS A 145 -18.53 -9.51 -19.67
CA HIS A 145 -19.39 -8.61 -20.43
C HIS A 145 -19.03 -7.15 -20.09
N LEU A 146 -18.65 -6.40 -21.12
CA LEU A 146 -18.53 -4.95 -21.01
C LEU A 146 -19.84 -4.33 -21.51
N ILE A 147 -20.40 -3.44 -20.72
CA ILE A 147 -21.55 -2.62 -21.11
C ILE A 147 -20.97 -1.27 -21.56
N THR A 148 -21.23 -0.89 -22.79
CA THR A 148 -20.88 0.43 -23.36
C THR A 148 -22.06 1.38 -23.25
#